data_abe9aac7c05fdfa9ff92c69b637cba5b
#
_entry.id   abe9aac7c05fdfa9ff92c69b637cba5b
#
_cell.length_a   1.000
_cell.length_b   1.000
_cell.length_c   1.000
_cell.angle_alpha   90.00
_cell.angle_beta   90.00
_cell.angle_gamma   90.00
#
_symmetry.space_group_name_H-M   'P 1'
#
loop_
_entity.id
_entity.type
_entity.pdbx_description
1 polymer ?
#
loop_
_entity_poly.entity_id
_entity_poly.type
_entity_poly.pdbx_seq_one_letter_code
_entity_poly.pdbx_strand_id
1 'polypeptide(L)'
;DFLPFFQQGDMEKIKESISKVAYKTVEEFLSGMAHKKIASLICKQAQIKPDVRVGELPAKKVMSCVEALRKFTVTVKAANPFENAQVCSGGIPLKEVTDQLESIYCKNIYITGEILDCDGICGGYNLQWAWATGVLAGRAVVQ
;
A
#
# COMPACT_ATOMS: atom_id res chain seq x y z
N ASP A 1 -8.84 7.56 -0.49
CA ASP A 1 -8.92 7.59 -1.96
C ASP A 1 -8.14 6.40 -2.54
N PHE A 2 -8.83 5.52 -3.29
CA PHE A 2 -8.20 4.40 -4.00
C PHE A 2 -7.76 4.75 -5.43
N LEU A 3 -8.06 5.96 -5.88
CA LEU A 3 -7.71 6.48 -7.22
C LEU A 3 -6.94 7.80 -7.11
N PRO A 4 -5.83 7.85 -6.35
CA PRO A 4 -5.13 9.10 -6.04
C PRO A 4 -4.53 9.78 -7.29
N PHE A 5 -4.27 9.00 -8.35
CA PHE A 5 -3.69 9.51 -9.60
C PHE A 5 -4.74 10.04 -10.59
N PHE A 6 -6.04 9.88 -10.29
CA PHE A 6 -7.10 10.36 -11.15
C PHE A 6 -7.26 11.87 -11.04
N GLN A 7 -7.18 12.54 -12.19
CA GLN A 7 -7.39 13.98 -12.33
C GLN A 7 -8.87 14.30 -12.61
N GLN A 8 -9.23 15.59 -12.57
CA GLN A 8 -10.61 16.03 -12.74
C GLN A 8 -11.23 15.59 -14.08
N GLY A 9 -10.44 15.59 -15.17
CA GLY A 9 -10.90 15.17 -16.51
C GLY A 9 -11.07 13.64 -16.68
N ASP A 10 -10.53 12.83 -15.80
CA ASP A 10 -10.61 11.36 -15.95
C ASP A 10 -12.00 10.83 -15.59
N MET A 11 -12.73 11.52 -14.72
CA MET A 11 -14.12 11.17 -14.41
C MET A 11 -15.04 11.27 -15.63
N GLU A 12 -14.84 12.29 -16.49
CA GLU A 12 -15.60 12.44 -17.73
C GLU A 12 -15.25 11.32 -18.73
N LYS A 13 -13.96 10.98 -18.87
CA LYS A 13 -13.51 9.86 -19.72
C LYS A 13 -14.11 8.52 -19.26
N ILE A 14 -14.17 8.28 -17.95
CA ILE A 14 -14.81 7.09 -17.41
C ILE A 14 -16.29 7.07 -17.78
N LYS A 15 -16.99 8.19 -17.58
CA LYS A 15 -18.40 8.32 -17.91
C LYS A 15 -18.69 8.05 -19.39
N GLU A 16 -17.86 8.58 -20.29
CA GLU A 16 -17.94 8.30 -21.74
C GLU A 16 -17.66 6.84 -22.07
N SER A 17 -16.82 6.16 -21.28
CA SER A 17 -16.46 4.76 -21.51
C SER A 17 -17.53 3.77 -21.05
N ILE A 18 -18.48 4.17 -20.19
CA ILE A 18 -19.52 3.29 -19.62
C ILE A 18 -20.29 2.52 -20.71
N SER A 19 -20.67 3.18 -21.79
CA SER A 19 -21.39 2.54 -22.90
C SER A 19 -20.55 1.47 -23.61
N LYS A 20 -19.23 1.67 -23.71
CA LYS A 20 -18.29 0.75 -24.35
C LYS A 20 -18.07 -0.54 -23.54
N VAL A 21 -18.30 -0.48 -22.23
CA VAL A 21 -18.12 -1.60 -21.30
C VAL A 21 -19.44 -2.13 -20.75
N ALA A 22 -20.56 -1.82 -21.40
CA ALA A 22 -21.90 -2.20 -20.98
C ALA A 22 -22.09 -3.73 -20.76
N TYR A 23 -21.28 -4.56 -21.43
CA TYR A 23 -21.30 -6.02 -21.34
C TYR A 23 -20.62 -6.57 -20.08
N LYS A 24 -19.75 -5.79 -19.42
CA LYS A 24 -19.04 -6.20 -18.19
C LYS A 24 -19.95 -6.11 -16.99
N THR A 25 -19.71 -6.94 -15.97
CA THR A 25 -20.33 -6.72 -14.66
C THR A 25 -19.76 -5.45 -14.03
N VAL A 26 -20.50 -4.86 -13.09
CA VAL A 26 -20.03 -3.68 -12.37
C VAL A 26 -18.78 -4.00 -11.55
N GLU A 27 -18.69 -5.20 -10.98
CA GLU A 27 -17.49 -5.66 -10.25
C GLU A 27 -16.26 -5.75 -11.16
N GLU A 28 -16.40 -6.33 -12.36
CA GLU A 28 -15.32 -6.40 -13.35
C GLU A 28 -14.86 -5.01 -13.81
N PHE A 29 -15.81 -4.10 -14.03
CA PHE A 29 -15.51 -2.73 -14.40
C PHE A 29 -14.70 -2.02 -13.30
N LEU A 30 -15.13 -2.10 -12.05
CA LEU A 30 -14.43 -1.50 -10.91
C LEU A 30 -13.08 -2.19 -10.63
N SER A 31 -12.96 -3.50 -10.88
CA SER A 31 -11.71 -4.24 -10.71
C SER A 31 -10.61 -3.82 -11.69
N GLY A 32 -10.96 -3.15 -12.77
CA GLY A 32 -10.00 -2.48 -13.66
C GLY A 32 -9.37 -1.22 -13.07
N MET A 33 -9.93 -0.68 -11.98
CA MET A 33 -9.47 0.56 -11.33
C MET A 33 -8.96 0.32 -9.91
N ALA A 34 -9.46 -0.70 -9.21
CA ALA A 34 -9.11 -1.00 -7.83
C ALA A 34 -9.04 -2.52 -7.60
N HIS A 35 -8.37 -2.92 -6.52
CA HIS A 35 -8.29 -4.34 -6.17
C HIS A 35 -9.68 -4.98 -6.04
N LYS A 36 -9.86 -6.21 -6.55
CA LYS A 36 -11.15 -6.94 -6.61
C LYS A 36 -11.93 -6.93 -5.29
N LYS A 37 -11.26 -7.11 -4.14
CA LYS A 37 -11.92 -7.06 -2.82
C LYS A 37 -12.56 -5.69 -2.52
N ILE A 38 -11.95 -4.61 -3.01
CA ILE A 38 -12.50 -3.25 -2.86
C ILE A 38 -13.68 -3.07 -3.82
N ALA A 39 -13.55 -3.52 -5.07
CA ALA A 39 -14.64 -3.50 -6.04
C ALA A 39 -15.90 -4.23 -5.52
N SER A 40 -15.72 -5.46 -5.00
CA SER A 40 -16.80 -6.25 -4.38
C SER A 40 -17.43 -5.50 -3.19
N LEU A 41 -16.62 -4.85 -2.35
CA LEU A 41 -17.12 -4.10 -1.21
C LEU A 41 -17.96 -2.89 -1.65
N ILE A 42 -17.52 -2.16 -2.67
CA ILE A 42 -18.28 -1.04 -3.24
C ILE A 42 -19.61 -1.53 -3.84
N CYS A 43 -19.60 -2.62 -4.60
CA CYS A 43 -20.84 -3.21 -5.13
C CYS A 43 -21.82 -3.59 -4.01
N LYS A 44 -21.31 -4.22 -2.94
CA LYS A 44 -22.12 -4.58 -1.76
C LYS A 44 -22.73 -3.34 -1.08
N GLN A 45 -21.93 -2.29 -0.86
CA GLN A 45 -22.43 -1.03 -0.28
C GLN A 45 -23.47 -0.35 -1.16
N ALA A 46 -23.29 -0.41 -2.49
CA ALA A 46 -24.24 0.13 -3.46
C ALA A 46 -25.46 -0.78 -3.70
N GLN A 47 -25.53 -1.93 -3.00
CA GLN A 47 -26.59 -2.95 -3.18
C GLN A 47 -26.70 -3.44 -4.63
N ILE A 48 -25.56 -3.59 -5.31
CA ILE A 48 -25.47 -4.13 -6.66
C ILE A 48 -25.08 -5.61 -6.56
N LYS A 49 -25.85 -6.48 -7.19
CA LYS A 49 -25.52 -7.91 -7.25
C LYS A 49 -24.28 -8.15 -8.13
N PRO A 50 -23.46 -9.20 -7.85
CA PRO A 50 -22.21 -9.44 -8.57
C PRO A 50 -22.35 -9.65 -10.08
N ASP A 51 -23.50 -10.14 -10.53
CA ASP A 51 -23.83 -10.48 -11.92
C ASP A 51 -24.44 -9.34 -12.73
N VAL A 52 -24.82 -8.22 -12.08
CA VAL A 52 -25.42 -7.06 -12.75
C VAL A 52 -24.41 -6.40 -13.68
N ARG A 53 -24.81 -6.21 -14.93
CA ARG A 53 -23.97 -5.56 -15.94
C ARG A 53 -24.04 -4.04 -15.88
N VAL A 54 -22.97 -3.40 -16.31
CA VAL A 54 -22.88 -1.93 -16.40
C VAL A 54 -24.02 -1.35 -17.23
N GLY A 55 -24.37 -2.00 -18.35
CA GLY A 55 -25.45 -1.55 -19.25
C GLY A 55 -26.87 -1.68 -18.68
N GLU A 56 -27.04 -2.45 -17.59
CA GLU A 56 -28.34 -2.63 -16.93
C GLU A 56 -28.64 -1.53 -15.89
N LEU A 57 -27.64 -0.70 -15.59
CA LEU A 57 -27.75 0.36 -14.58
C LEU A 57 -27.71 1.75 -15.22
N PRO A 58 -28.38 2.73 -14.62
CA PRO A 58 -28.19 4.13 -14.98
C PRO A 58 -26.72 4.53 -14.82
N ALA A 59 -26.14 5.25 -15.78
CA ALA A 59 -24.76 5.71 -15.73
C ALA A 59 -24.43 6.46 -14.42
N LYS A 60 -25.38 7.22 -13.88
CA LYS A 60 -25.25 7.89 -12.58
C LYS A 60 -24.97 6.91 -11.45
N LYS A 61 -25.59 5.73 -11.45
CA LYS A 61 -25.40 4.69 -10.43
C LYS A 61 -23.99 4.07 -10.54
N VAL A 62 -23.52 3.80 -11.75
CA VAL A 62 -22.17 3.30 -12.00
C VAL A 62 -21.13 4.34 -11.58
N MET A 63 -21.32 5.61 -11.95
CA MET A 63 -20.42 6.70 -11.54
C MET A 63 -20.38 6.92 -10.03
N SER A 64 -21.51 6.73 -9.32
CA SER A 64 -21.49 6.81 -7.84
C SER A 64 -20.61 5.72 -7.21
N CYS A 65 -20.45 4.56 -7.83
CA CYS A 65 -19.50 3.54 -7.39
C CYS A 65 -18.04 3.97 -7.61
N VAL A 66 -17.75 4.64 -8.72
CA VAL A 66 -16.41 5.20 -8.97
C VAL A 66 -16.09 6.32 -7.96
N GLU A 67 -17.05 7.19 -7.67
CA GLU A 67 -16.89 8.20 -6.62
C GLU A 67 -16.66 7.60 -5.24
N ALA A 68 -17.34 6.49 -4.93
CA ALA A 68 -17.15 5.78 -3.67
C ALA A 68 -15.73 5.21 -3.53
N LEU A 69 -15.06 4.81 -4.61
CA LEU A 69 -13.63 4.47 -4.58
C LEU A 69 -12.75 5.65 -4.19
N ARG A 70 -13.09 6.87 -4.62
CA ARG A 70 -12.33 8.08 -4.30
C ARG A 70 -12.60 8.61 -2.89
N LYS A 71 -13.82 8.46 -2.42
CA LYS A 71 -14.27 9.00 -1.13
C LYS A 71 -14.58 7.91 -0.11
N PHE A 72 -13.85 6.79 -0.20
CA PHE A 72 -14.07 5.67 0.71
C PHE A 72 -13.66 6.04 2.13
N THR A 73 -14.60 5.94 3.05
CA THR A 73 -14.42 6.26 4.48
C THR A 73 -14.49 5.01 5.33
N VAL A 74 -13.59 4.91 6.29
CA VAL A 74 -13.59 3.86 7.32
C VAL A 74 -13.42 4.49 8.70
N THR A 75 -14.02 3.87 9.70
CA THR A 75 -13.78 4.25 11.09
C THR A 75 -12.67 3.36 11.63
N VAL A 76 -11.54 3.96 11.98
CA VAL A 76 -10.44 3.25 12.63
C VAL A 76 -10.82 3.04 14.09
N LYS A 77 -10.87 1.78 14.53
CA LYS A 77 -11.22 1.40 15.91
C LYS A 77 -9.98 1.16 16.78
N ALA A 78 -8.97 0.50 16.22
CA ALA A 78 -7.73 0.16 16.90
C ALA A 78 -6.64 -0.14 15.86
N ALA A 79 -5.38 -0.14 16.31
CA ALA A 79 -4.27 -0.74 15.55
C ALA A 79 -4.37 -2.28 15.60
N ASN A 80 -3.80 -2.94 14.61
CA ASN A 80 -3.60 -4.39 14.67
C ASN A 80 -2.60 -4.75 15.78
N PRO A 81 -2.62 -5.99 16.28
CA PRO A 81 -1.61 -6.49 17.20
C PRO A 81 -0.20 -6.36 16.60
N PHE A 82 0.79 -6.20 17.48
CA PHE A 82 2.20 -5.99 17.09
C PHE A 82 2.75 -7.11 16.18
N GLU A 83 2.30 -8.35 16.37
CA GLU A 83 2.69 -9.51 15.54
C GLU A 83 2.32 -9.35 14.06
N ASN A 84 1.43 -8.43 13.73
CA ASN A 84 1.03 -8.11 12.35
C ASN A 84 1.85 -6.96 11.74
N ALA A 85 2.78 -6.36 12.50
CA ALA A 85 3.63 -5.31 11.98
C ALA A 85 4.63 -5.87 10.96
N GLN A 86 4.76 -5.22 9.81
CA GLN A 86 5.76 -5.57 8.80
C GLN A 86 7.11 -4.92 9.06
N VAL A 87 7.11 -3.80 9.78
CA VAL A 87 8.27 -3.01 10.18
C VAL A 87 8.01 -2.43 11.56
N CYS A 88 9.06 -2.28 12.36
CA CYS A 88 8.99 -1.60 13.65
C CYS A 88 9.83 -0.33 13.58
N SER A 89 9.26 0.79 14.04
CA SER A 89 9.97 2.05 14.13
C SER A 89 10.72 2.15 15.46
N GLY A 90 11.87 2.78 15.46
CA GLY A 90 12.77 2.88 16.59
C GLY A 90 13.87 1.82 16.56
N GLY A 91 14.79 1.90 17.50
CA GLY A 91 15.94 1.02 17.57
C GLY A 91 17.18 1.73 18.08
N ILE A 92 18.35 1.25 17.72
CA ILE A 92 19.64 1.85 18.07
C ILE A 92 19.92 3.03 17.13
N PRO A 93 20.04 4.27 17.65
CA PRO A 93 20.32 5.43 16.83
C PRO A 93 21.60 5.28 16.01
N LEU A 94 21.60 5.69 14.75
CA LEU A 94 22.78 5.61 13.88
C LEU A 94 24.02 6.35 14.44
N LYS A 95 23.82 7.36 15.26
CA LYS A 95 24.91 8.07 15.96
C LYS A 95 25.64 7.22 17.01
N GLU A 96 25.11 6.06 17.37
CA GLU A 96 25.66 5.13 18.35
C GLU A 96 26.48 3.99 17.70
N VAL A 97 26.65 4.07 16.40
CA VAL A 97 27.52 3.18 15.62
C VAL A 97 28.50 4.00 14.77
N THR A 98 29.63 3.41 14.43
CA THR A 98 30.58 3.98 13.48
C THR A 98 30.11 3.85 12.05
N ASP A 99 30.82 4.43 11.09
CA ASP A 99 30.55 4.23 9.64
C ASP A 99 30.67 2.76 9.20
N GLN A 100 31.33 1.94 10.01
CA GLN A 100 31.47 0.50 9.79
C GLN A 100 30.43 -0.33 10.59
N LEU A 101 29.51 0.35 11.26
CA LEU A 101 28.44 -0.23 12.08
C LEU A 101 28.92 -0.90 13.37
N GLU A 102 30.15 -0.63 13.81
CA GLU A 102 30.61 -1.02 15.13
C GLU A 102 30.01 -0.10 16.19
N SER A 103 29.58 -0.66 17.31
CA SER A 103 29.08 0.12 18.46
C SER A 103 30.17 1.05 19.00
N ILE A 104 29.81 2.33 19.23
CA ILE A 104 30.74 3.28 19.87
C ILE A 104 30.98 2.98 21.36
N TYR A 105 30.11 2.16 21.97
CA TYR A 105 30.17 1.80 23.39
C TYR A 105 30.89 0.48 23.66
N CYS A 106 30.81 -0.45 22.68
CA CYS A 106 31.35 -1.80 22.85
C CYS A 106 32.15 -2.21 21.62
N LYS A 107 33.47 -2.39 21.78
CA LYS A 107 34.35 -2.86 20.71
C LYS A 107 33.97 -4.25 20.24
N ASN A 108 34.17 -4.51 18.95
CA ASN A 108 33.92 -5.78 18.30
C ASN A 108 32.42 -6.20 18.29
N ILE A 109 31.51 -5.26 18.57
CA ILE A 109 30.06 -5.46 18.43
C ILE A 109 29.57 -4.65 17.23
N TYR A 110 29.08 -5.34 16.22
CA TYR A 110 28.53 -4.76 15.00
C TYR A 110 27.01 -4.90 14.98
N ILE A 111 26.31 -3.85 14.61
CA ILE A 111 24.85 -3.74 14.66
C ILE A 111 24.34 -3.52 13.25
N THR A 112 23.41 -4.38 12.77
CA THR A 112 22.97 -4.36 11.38
C THR A 112 21.47 -4.57 11.26
N GLY A 113 20.89 -4.15 10.13
CA GLY A 113 19.50 -4.39 9.83
C GLY A 113 18.51 -3.53 10.60
N GLU A 114 17.34 -4.07 10.87
CA GLU A 114 16.19 -3.36 11.43
C GLU A 114 16.36 -2.93 12.91
N ILE A 115 17.34 -3.48 13.60
CA ILE A 115 17.65 -3.05 14.97
C ILE A 115 18.25 -1.63 15.01
N LEU A 116 18.81 -1.16 13.90
CA LEU A 116 19.21 0.23 13.72
C LEU A 116 17.96 1.08 13.45
N ASP A 117 17.87 2.24 14.08
CA ASP A 117 16.79 3.20 13.90
C ASP A 117 16.86 3.85 12.50
N CYS A 118 16.48 3.06 11.50
CA CYS A 118 16.47 3.46 10.10
C CYS A 118 15.35 2.73 9.35
N ASP A 119 14.26 3.43 9.10
CA ASP A 119 13.06 2.88 8.46
C ASP A 119 12.98 3.27 6.98
N GLY A 120 12.93 2.28 6.12
CA GLY A 120 12.64 2.45 4.70
C GLY A 120 11.13 2.39 4.41
N ILE A 121 10.71 3.07 3.35
CA ILE A 121 9.34 2.92 2.84
C ILE A 121 9.07 1.48 2.40
N CYS A 122 7.79 1.08 2.41
CA CYS A 122 7.38 -0.24 1.89
C CYS A 122 7.79 -0.39 0.41
N GLY A 123 8.38 -1.56 0.06
CA GLY A 123 8.86 -1.84 -1.30
C GLY A 123 10.24 -2.50 -1.36
N GLY A 124 10.67 -3.18 -0.28
CA GLY A 124 11.94 -3.92 -0.24
C GLY A 124 13.14 -3.13 0.31
N TYR A 125 12.98 -1.85 0.61
CA TYR A 125 14.08 -1.01 1.10
C TYR A 125 14.64 -1.49 2.44
N ASN A 126 13.79 -1.96 3.37
CA ASN A 126 14.24 -2.49 4.66
C ASN A 126 15.06 -3.78 4.52
N LEU A 127 14.70 -4.66 3.56
CA LEU A 127 15.50 -5.84 3.22
C LEU A 127 16.84 -5.45 2.60
N GLN A 128 16.85 -4.46 1.70
CA GLN A 128 18.07 -3.95 1.10
C GLN A 128 18.99 -3.31 2.14
N TRP A 129 18.43 -2.57 3.10
CA TRP A 129 19.15 -2.03 4.24
C TRP A 129 19.79 -3.14 5.08
N ALA A 130 19.01 -4.19 5.42
CA ALA A 130 19.52 -5.30 6.22
C ALA A 130 20.68 -6.02 5.52
N TRP A 131 20.59 -6.25 4.21
CA TRP A 131 21.69 -6.86 3.43
C TRP A 131 22.90 -5.95 3.32
N ALA A 132 22.71 -4.68 3.00
CA ALA A 132 23.80 -3.72 2.84
C ALA A 132 24.58 -3.55 4.14
N THR A 133 23.88 -3.38 5.27
CA THR A 133 24.49 -3.25 6.59
C THR A 133 25.20 -4.54 7.03
N GLY A 134 24.61 -5.72 6.75
CA GLY A 134 25.25 -7.00 7.02
C GLY A 134 26.55 -7.20 6.24
N VAL A 135 26.57 -6.83 4.95
CA VAL A 135 27.78 -6.89 4.12
C VAL A 135 28.84 -5.89 4.61
N LEU A 136 28.43 -4.67 4.98
CA LEU A 136 29.34 -3.64 5.48
C LEU A 136 30.03 -4.09 6.77
N ALA A 137 29.26 -4.55 7.75
CA ALA A 137 29.78 -5.08 9.01
C ALA A 137 30.69 -6.30 8.79
N GLY A 138 30.27 -7.25 7.93
CA GLY A 138 31.07 -8.43 7.61
C GLY A 138 32.44 -8.09 6.99
N ARG A 139 32.52 -7.04 6.17
CA ARG A 139 33.80 -6.55 5.63
C ARG A 139 34.66 -5.89 6.69
N ALA A 140 34.04 -5.18 7.62
CA ALA A 140 34.78 -4.49 8.70
C ALA A 140 35.42 -5.47 9.69
N VAL A 141 34.76 -6.60 9.99
CA VAL A 141 35.27 -7.62 10.92
C VAL A 141 36.53 -8.31 10.43
N VAL A 142 36.77 -8.40 9.12
CA VAL A 142 37.91 -9.14 8.53
C VAL A 142 39.10 -8.22 8.16
N GLN A 143 39.01 -6.94 8.42
CA GLN A 143 40.10 -5.96 8.29
C GLN A 143 40.86 -5.83 9.59
#